data_f73c743b8c0476de3a94665943b8fdeb
#
_entry.id   f73c743b8c0476de3a94665943b8fdeb
#
_cell.length_a   1.000
_cell.length_b   1.000
_cell.length_c   1.000
_cell.angle_alpha   90.00
_cell.angle_beta   90.00
_cell.angle_gamma   90.00
#
_symmetry.space_group_name_H-M   'P 1'
#
loop_
_entity.id
_entity.type
_entity.pdbx_description
1 polymer ?
#
loop_
_entity_poly.entity_id
_entity_poly.type
_entity_poly.pdbx_seq_one_letter_code
_entity_poly.pdbx_strand_id
1 'polypeptide(L)'
;MGSGSYLIMEYLDIGGRPDPEQFGRAMAELHLAEPVVKEAKEGNFGFTVDNTIGATPQPNGWMDDWVAFFRERRIGHQVQLDATHLHLFTAPQHTSPHDPVS
;
A
#
# COMPACT_ATOMS: atom_id res chain seq x y z
N MET A 1 17.18 2.53 30.33
CA MET A 1 17.39 3.08 29.00
C MET A 1 16.47 2.40 28.03
N GLY A 2 15.59 3.15 27.42
CA GLY A 2 14.69 2.61 26.41
C GLY A 2 15.43 2.29 25.12
N SER A 3 15.01 1.24 24.41
CA SER A 3 15.41 1.00 23.04
C SER A 3 14.59 1.93 22.12
N GLY A 4 15.26 2.63 21.24
CA GLY A 4 14.64 3.48 20.26
C GLY A 4 15.19 3.20 18.87
N SER A 5 14.49 3.63 17.87
CA SER A 5 14.99 3.59 16.51
C SER A 5 14.98 4.98 15.90
N TYR A 6 15.89 5.21 14.97
CA TYR A 6 15.99 6.48 14.27
C TYR A 6 16.26 6.23 12.79
N LEU A 7 15.89 7.21 12.00
CA LEU A 7 16.12 7.19 10.57
C LEU A 7 16.95 8.41 10.18
N ILE A 8 18.05 8.17 9.48
CA ILE A 8 18.89 9.24 8.92
C ILE A 8 18.65 9.28 7.43
N MET A 9 18.30 10.43 6.92
CA MET A 9 18.07 10.60 5.50
C MET A 9 18.58 11.96 5.03
N GLU A 10 18.77 12.11 3.73
CA GLU A 10 19.14 13.38 3.13
C GLU A 10 18.01 14.40 3.29
N TYR A 11 18.36 15.62 3.66
CA TYR A 11 17.42 16.74 3.64
C TYR A 11 17.39 17.33 2.24
N LEU A 12 16.21 17.40 1.65
CA LEU A 12 16.00 18.01 0.34
C LEU A 12 15.19 19.29 0.50
N ASP A 13 15.77 20.41 0.10
CA ASP A 13 15.06 21.68 0.04
C ASP A 13 14.22 21.73 -1.23
N ILE A 14 12.97 21.31 -1.11
CA ILE A 14 12.05 21.17 -2.26
C ILE A 14 11.25 22.46 -2.39
N GLY A 15 11.42 23.14 -3.52
CA GLY A 15 10.70 24.39 -3.80
C GLY A 15 10.73 24.75 -5.26
N GLY A 16 10.00 25.80 -5.62
CA GLY A 16 9.92 26.29 -6.98
C GLY A 16 8.89 25.56 -7.84
N ARG A 17 8.86 25.91 -9.12
CA ARG A 17 7.99 25.27 -10.10
C ARG A 17 8.82 24.35 -10.99
N PRO A 18 8.42 23.10 -11.14
CA PRO A 18 9.09 22.23 -12.11
C PRO A 18 8.77 22.72 -13.53
N ASP A 19 9.73 22.53 -14.43
CA ASP A 19 9.45 22.66 -15.86
C ASP A 19 8.59 21.48 -16.30
N PRO A 20 7.38 21.72 -16.83
CA PRO A 20 6.48 20.64 -17.22
C PRO A 20 7.06 19.67 -18.23
N GLU A 21 7.88 20.14 -19.16
CA GLU A 21 8.51 19.28 -20.16
C GLU A 21 9.55 18.37 -19.53
N GLN A 22 10.41 18.90 -18.68
CA GLN A 22 11.40 18.10 -17.96
C GLN A 22 10.73 17.09 -17.01
N PHE A 23 9.68 17.49 -16.33
CA PHE A 23 8.91 16.61 -15.47
C PHE A 23 8.28 15.45 -16.25
N GLY A 24 7.64 15.76 -17.38
CA GLY A 24 7.05 14.74 -18.24
C GLY A 24 8.09 13.76 -18.80
N ARG A 25 9.25 14.27 -19.18
CA ARG A 25 10.36 13.44 -19.65
C ARG A 25 10.86 12.50 -18.56
N ALA A 26 11.07 13.01 -17.35
CA ALA A 26 11.52 12.22 -16.21
C ALA A 26 10.49 11.13 -15.86
N MET A 27 9.20 11.44 -15.91
CA MET A 27 8.14 10.46 -15.69
C MET A 27 8.15 9.37 -16.77
N ALA A 28 8.34 9.74 -18.02
CA ALA A 28 8.45 8.78 -19.11
C ALA A 28 9.66 7.86 -18.94
N GLU A 29 10.80 8.40 -18.56
CA GLU A 29 12.02 7.64 -18.29
C GLU A 29 11.79 6.66 -17.12
N LEU A 30 11.12 7.09 -16.07
CA LEU A 30 10.77 6.22 -14.95
C LEU A 30 9.90 5.04 -15.40
N HIS A 31 8.88 5.32 -16.23
CA HIS A 31 7.97 4.28 -16.71
C HIS A 31 8.64 3.30 -17.68
N LEU A 32 9.67 3.75 -18.40
CA LEU A 32 10.41 2.91 -19.34
C LEU A 32 11.60 2.20 -18.70
N ALA A 33 11.96 2.57 -17.48
CA ALA A 33 13.09 1.97 -16.78
C ALA A 33 12.85 0.49 -16.53
N GLU A 34 13.86 -0.31 -16.78
CA GLU A 34 13.79 -1.73 -16.47
C GLU A 34 13.93 -1.95 -14.96
N PRO A 35 13.13 -2.87 -14.39
CA PRO A 35 13.27 -3.19 -12.98
C PRO A 35 14.61 -3.88 -12.71
N VAL A 36 15.14 -3.66 -11.52
CA VAL A 36 16.44 -4.22 -11.10
C VAL A 36 16.25 -5.58 -10.43
N VAL A 37 15.12 -5.77 -9.75
CA VAL A 37 14.83 -6.97 -8.99
C VAL A 37 14.41 -8.11 -9.93
N LYS A 38 14.92 -9.30 -9.67
CA LYS A 38 14.69 -10.48 -10.52
C LYS A 38 13.20 -10.77 -10.73
N GLU A 39 12.44 -10.80 -9.66
CA GLU A 39 11.01 -11.11 -9.70
C GLU A 39 10.24 -10.12 -10.57
N ALA A 40 10.60 -8.84 -10.48
CA ALA A 40 9.97 -7.81 -11.32
C ALA A 40 10.39 -7.93 -12.79
N LYS A 41 11.65 -8.31 -13.05
CA LYS A 41 12.12 -8.58 -14.42
C LYS A 41 11.37 -9.75 -15.06
N GLU A 42 10.97 -10.73 -14.27
CA GLU A 42 10.20 -11.88 -14.70
C GLU A 42 8.71 -11.58 -14.89
N GLY A 43 8.31 -10.32 -14.68
CA GLY A 43 6.93 -9.88 -14.88
C GLY A 43 6.04 -10.03 -13.66
N ASN A 44 6.60 -10.25 -12.48
CA ASN A 44 5.83 -10.33 -11.26
C ASN A 44 5.58 -8.94 -10.66
N PHE A 45 4.48 -8.82 -9.94
CA PHE A 45 4.05 -7.62 -9.27
C PHE A 45 4.17 -7.81 -7.76
N GLY A 46 4.79 -6.85 -7.09
CA GLY A 46 5.06 -6.94 -5.67
C GLY A 46 6.25 -6.10 -5.27
N PHE A 47 6.77 -6.40 -4.09
CA PHE A 47 7.99 -5.77 -3.60
C PHE A 47 8.74 -6.76 -2.70
N THR A 48 10.04 -6.52 -2.51
CA THR A 48 10.91 -7.44 -1.77
C THR A 48 10.57 -7.55 -0.29
N VAL A 49 9.94 -6.54 0.27
CA VAL A 49 9.50 -6.51 1.66
C VAL A 49 8.11 -5.92 1.74
N ASP A 50 7.37 -6.28 2.77
CA ASP A 50 6.13 -5.58 3.09
C ASP A 50 6.47 -4.19 3.62
N ASN A 51 5.61 -3.24 3.34
CA ASN A 51 5.79 -1.87 3.81
C ASN A 51 4.52 -1.38 4.51
N THR A 52 4.33 -0.09 4.58
CA THR A 52 3.14 0.51 5.18
C THR A 52 2.52 1.54 4.25
N ILE A 53 1.22 1.68 4.35
CA ILE A 53 0.50 2.83 3.82
C ILE A 53 0.03 3.65 5.02
N GLY A 54 0.70 4.79 5.25
CA GLY A 54 0.62 5.45 6.54
C GLY A 54 1.18 4.53 7.64
N ALA A 55 0.42 4.30 8.69
CA ALA A 55 0.78 3.37 9.77
C ALA A 55 0.27 1.93 9.52
N THR A 56 -0.49 1.71 8.45
CA THR A 56 -1.13 0.43 8.17
C THR A 56 -0.19 -0.50 7.40
N PRO A 57 0.06 -1.72 7.87
CA PRO A 57 0.86 -2.68 7.12
C PRO A 57 0.27 -2.98 5.75
N GLN A 58 1.11 -3.05 4.74
CA GLN A 58 0.74 -3.30 3.36
C GLN A 58 1.50 -4.51 2.83
N PRO A 59 0.81 -5.62 2.52
CA PRO A 59 1.45 -6.81 2.01
C PRO A 59 1.90 -6.62 0.55
N ASN A 60 3.10 -7.11 0.25
CA ASN A 60 3.72 -6.96 -1.06
C ASN A 60 4.24 -8.27 -1.65
N GLY A 61 3.76 -9.42 -1.18
CA GLY A 61 4.15 -10.71 -1.73
C GLY A 61 3.97 -10.78 -3.24
N TRP A 62 4.95 -11.34 -3.94
CA TRP A 62 4.98 -11.39 -5.40
C TRP A 62 3.82 -12.19 -5.99
N MET A 63 3.23 -11.67 -7.04
CA MET A 63 2.17 -12.31 -7.82
C MET A 63 2.44 -12.07 -9.32
N ASP A 64 2.05 -13.02 -10.14
CA ASP A 64 2.27 -12.94 -11.59
C ASP A 64 1.14 -12.27 -12.38
N ASP A 65 0.03 -11.97 -11.70
CA ASP A 65 -1.11 -11.30 -12.31
C ASP A 65 -1.40 -9.98 -11.57
N TRP A 66 -1.40 -8.88 -12.31
CA TRP A 66 -1.65 -7.56 -11.75
C TRP A 66 -3.07 -7.43 -11.17
N VAL A 67 -4.06 -7.96 -11.87
CA VAL A 67 -5.45 -7.87 -11.40
C VAL A 67 -5.62 -8.60 -10.07
N ALA A 68 -5.06 -9.80 -9.95
CA ALA A 68 -5.07 -10.56 -8.71
C ALA A 68 -4.30 -9.83 -7.61
N PHE A 69 -3.11 -9.31 -7.92
CA PHE A 69 -2.31 -8.55 -6.95
C PHE A 69 -3.08 -7.34 -6.40
N PHE A 70 -3.64 -6.53 -7.29
CA PHE A 70 -4.38 -5.33 -6.89
C PHE A 70 -5.63 -5.71 -6.08
N ARG A 71 -6.38 -6.70 -6.55
CA ARG A 71 -7.58 -7.16 -5.86
C ARG A 71 -7.27 -7.68 -4.45
N GLU A 72 -6.25 -8.51 -4.30
CA GLU A 72 -5.97 -9.20 -3.03
C GLU A 72 -5.06 -8.40 -2.11
N ARG A 73 -3.97 -7.84 -2.65
CA ARG A 73 -2.95 -7.16 -1.85
C ARG A 73 -3.27 -5.68 -1.58
N ARG A 74 -4.19 -5.10 -2.32
CA ARG A 74 -4.57 -3.69 -2.15
C ARG A 74 -6.01 -3.56 -1.71
N ILE A 75 -6.95 -3.78 -2.59
CA ILE A 75 -8.36 -3.57 -2.29
C ILE A 75 -8.86 -4.57 -1.26
N GLY A 76 -8.63 -5.86 -1.46
CA GLY A 76 -9.08 -6.91 -0.55
C GLY A 76 -8.50 -6.76 0.85
N HIS A 77 -7.22 -6.40 0.94
CA HIS A 77 -6.57 -6.15 2.23
C HIS A 77 -7.23 -4.98 2.97
N GLN A 78 -7.50 -3.87 2.28
CA GLN A 78 -8.16 -2.72 2.87
C GLN A 78 -9.60 -3.04 3.30
N VAL A 79 -10.32 -3.80 2.49
CA VAL A 79 -11.68 -4.25 2.83
C VAL A 79 -11.66 -5.12 4.10
N GLN A 80 -10.71 -6.04 4.21
CA GLN A 80 -10.57 -6.86 5.42
C GLN A 80 -10.28 -6.03 6.66
N LEU A 81 -9.38 -5.06 6.55
CA LEU A 81 -9.06 -4.16 7.65
C LEU A 81 -10.26 -3.32 8.06
N ASP A 82 -10.99 -2.81 7.08
CA ASP A 82 -12.20 -2.03 7.32
C ASP A 82 -13.29 -2.87 7.98
N ALA A 83 -13.51 -4.08 7.51
CA ALA A 83 -14.46 -5.00 8.10
C ALA A 83 -14.09 -5.35 9.54
N THR A 84 -12.80 -5.59 9.83
CA THR A 84 -12.31 -5.85 11.18
C THR A 84 -12.53 -4.63 12.08
N HIS A 85 -12.24 -3.44 11.56
CA HIS A 85 -12.43 -2.19 12.28
C HIS A 85 -13.91 -1.94 12.59
N LEU A 86 -14.78 -2.13 11.62
CA LEU A 86 -16.22 -2.05 11.78
C LEU A 86 -16.71 -3.04 12.82
N HIS A 87 -16.22 -4.26 12.79
CA HIS A 87 -16.60 -5.27 13.77
C HIS A 87 -16.22 -4.87 15.21
N LEU A 88 -15.05 -4.25 15.38
CA LEU A 88 -14.62 -3.75 16.68
C LEU A 88 -15.56 -2.64 17.22
N PHE A 89 -16.12 -1.83 16.34
CA PHE A 89 -17.03 -0.76 16.72
C PHE A 89 -18.49 -1.20 16.83
N THR A 90 -18.90 -2.22 16.08
CA THR A 90 -20.30 -2.63 15.99
C THR A 90 -20.61 -3.95 16.70
N ALA A 91 -19.60 -4.75 17.01
CA ALA A 91 -19.78 -6.06 17.61
C ALA A 91 -20.56 -6.06 18.93
N PRO A 92 -20.42 -5.05 19.82
CA PRO A 92 -21.21 -5.03 21.05
C PRO A 92 -22.63 -4.57 20.87
N GLN A 93 -23.02 -4.15 19.70
CA GLN A 93 -24.40 -3.76 19.48
C GLN A 93 -25.28 -5.01 19.43
N HIS A 94 -25.89 -5.23 20.54
CA HIS A 94 -26.75 -6.36 20.72
C HIS A 94 -27.97 -6.25 19.81
N THR A 95 -28.09 -7.16 18.89
CA THR A 95 -29.36 -7.36 18.22
C THR A 95 -30.24 -8.14 19.16
N SER A 96 -31.32 -7.52 19.60
CA SER A 96 -32.34 -8.22 20.38
C SER A 96 -32.87 -9.40 19.56
N PRO A 97 -33.02 -10.57 20.18
CA PRO A 97 -33.61 -11.70 19.47
C PRO A 97 -35.05 -11.45 19.02
N HIS A 98 -35.62 -10.34 19.40
CA HIS A 98 -36.95 -9.94 19.01
C HIS A 98 -37.00 -8.89 17.91
N ASP A 99 -35.83 -8.42 17.48
CA ASP A 99 -35.82 -7.50 16.34
C ASP A 99 -36.25 -8.24 15.09
N PRO A 100 -37.31 -7.75 14.44
CA PRO A 100 -37.76 -8.43 13.23
C PRO A 100 -36.66 -8.34 12.19
N VAL A 101 -36.21 -9.48 11.72
CA VAL A 101 -35.33 -9.57 10.57
C VAL A 101 -36.20 -9.22 9.38
N SER A 102 -36.15 -7.97 9.00
CA SER A 102 -36.82 -7.49 7.81
C SER A 102 -35.84 -7.45 6.65
#